data_d9a47dee444df4aafd3b7ae6bfac0e2a
#
_entry.id   d9a47dee444df4aafd3b7ae6bfac0e2a
#
_cell.length_a   1.000
_cell.length_b   1.000
_cell.length_c   1.000
_cell.angle_alpha   90.00
_cell.angle_beta   90.00
_cell.angle_gamma   90.00
#
_symmetry.space_group_name_H-M   'P 1'
#
loop_
_entity.id
_entity.type
_entity.pdbx_description
1 polymer ?
#
loop_
_entity_poly.entity_id
_entity_poly.type
_entity_poly.pdbx_seq_one_letter_code
_entity_poly.pdbx_strand_id
1 'polypeptide(L)'
;FPNRIVEIFSSDTMNKKSSKDKLEKITNNEIEILVGTQLISKGFHFPNLNCIVVIDIDLSSNGHDLRSAEKNLQLYHQLLGRAGRTGKSATIYFQSYNINNNMISDITNKNPENFLEKEIRIRKINNLPPFQRFIYLILTGNNENKLEKEALKFKLFLQNKINGKILGPVSAPI
;
A
#
# COMPACT_ATOMS: atom_id res chain seq x y z
N PHE A 1 6.95 -20.35 16.00
CA PHE A 1 8.16 -19.90 16.71
C PHE A 1 7.97 -20.11 18.22
N PRO A 2 8.05 -21.34 18.72
CA PRO A 2 7.94 -21.59 20.13
C PRO A 2 9.05 -20.84 20.89
N ASN A 3 8.70 -20.27 22.03
CA ASN A 3 9.60 -19.52 22.92
C ASN A 3 10.14 -18.18 22.37
N ARG A 4 9.54 -17.61 21.33
CA ARG A 4 9.90 -16.27 20.81
C ARG A 4 8.91 -15.22 21.30
N ILE A 5 9.42 -14.04 21.66
CA ILE A 5 8.57 -12.92 22.06
C ILE A 5 8.08 -12.22 20.80
N VAL A 6 6.77 -12.31 20.59
CA VAL A 6 6.08 -11.74 19.42
C VAL A 6 5.22 -10.56 19.86
N GLU A 7 5.33 -9.43 19.18
CA GLU A 7 4.49 -8.26 19.43
C GLU A 7 3.74 -7.86 18.15
N ILE A 8 2.47 -7.48 18.31
CA ILE A 8 1.63 -7.02 17.20
C ILE A 8 1.45 -5.50 17.28
N PHE A 9 1.70 -4.86 16.16
CA PHE A 9 1.63 -3.41 16.00
C PHE A 9 0.62 -3.06 14.90
N SER A 10 -0.58 -2.61 15.29
CA SER A 10 -1.61 -2.18 14.34
C SER A 10 -2.17 -0.82 14.72
N SER A 11 -2.82 -0.12 13.77
CA SER A 11 -3.49 1.16 14.01
C SER A 11 -4.53 1.07 15.12
N ASP A 12 -5.22 -0.06 15.22
CA ASP A 12 -6.32 -0.27 16.16
C ASP A 12 -5.84 -0.50 17.61
N THR A 13 -4.60 -0.93 17.77
CA THR A 13 -4.00 -1.21 19.08
C THR A 13 -3.14 -0.05 19.59
N MET A 14 -3.01 1.03 18.84
CA MET A 14 -2.12 2.15 19.17
C MET A 14 -2.82 3.25 19.96
N ASN A 15 -2.86 3.10 21.28
CA ASN A 15 -2.96 4.25 22.19
C ASN A 15 -1.58 4.88 22.39
N LYS A 16 -1.51 6.24 22.44
CA LYS A 16 -0.22 6.98 22.56
C LYS A 16 0.70 6.49 23.69
N LYS A 17 0.14 5.99 24.78
CA LYS A 17 0.89 5.50 25.93
C LYS A 17 1.44 4.10 25.68
N SER A 18 0.62 3.19 25.17
CA SER A 18 1.04 1.81 24.86
C SER A 18 2.07 1.74 23.73
N SER A 19 2.05 2.72 22.82
CA SER A 19 3.01 2.82 21.73
C SER A 19 4.42 3.13 22.19
N LYS A 20 4.58 3.98 23.23
CA LYS A 20 5.90 4.29 23.81
C LYS A 20 6.50 3.07 24.50
N ASP A 21 5.71 2.40 25.34
CA ASP A 21 6.18 1.20 26.08
C ASP A 21 6.60 0.09 25.11
N LYS A 22 5.83 -0.13 24.03
CA LYS A 22 6.18 -1.10 22.99
C LYS A 22 7.46 -0.72 22.25
N LEU A 23 7.65 0.55 21.94
CA LEU A 23 8.87 1.04 21.29
C LEU A 23 10.10 0.89 22.15
N GLU A 24 9.99 1.14 23.45
CA GLU A 24 11.07 0.93 24.40
C GLU A 24 11.48 -0.56 24.45
N LYS A 25 10.52 -1.47 24.50
CA LYS A 25 10.78 -2.92 24.45
C LYS A 25 11.48 -3.35 23.16
N ILE A 26 11.07 -2.79 22.01
CA ILE A 26 11.74 -3.07 20.74
C ILE A 26 13.18 -2.55 20.74
N THR A 27 13.39 -1.33 21.26
CA THR A 27 14.72 -0.71 21.31
C THR A 27 15.65 -1.47 22.26
N ASN A 28 15.11 -2.00 23.34
CA ASN A 28 15.84 -2.80 24.33
C ASN A 28 16.07 -4.26 23.89
N ASN A 29 15.63 -4.65 22.68
CA ASN A 29 15.69 -6.04 22.17
C ASN A 29 14.90 -7.06 23.00
N GLU A 30 13.85 -6.63 23.66
CA GLU A 30 12.95 -7.52 24.39
C GLU A 30 11.96 -8.21 23.45
N ILE A 31 11.80 -7.71 22.22
CA ILE A 31 10.92 -8.26 21.19
C ILE A 31 11.77 -8.83 20.05
N GLU A 32 11.54 -10.09 19.73
CA GLU A 32 12.28 -10.79 18.68
C GLU A 32 11.55 -10.80 17.34
N ILE A 33 10.21 -10.80 17.36
CA ILE A 33 9.37 -10.79 16.16
C ILE A 33 8.32 -9.69 16.27
N LEU A 34 8.33 -8.79 15.30
CA LEU A 34 7.36 -7.71 15.20
C LEU A 34 6.44 -7.97 14.02
N VAL A 35 5.15 -8.08 14.28
CA VAL A 35 4.12 -8.23 13.25
C VAL A 35 3.33 -6.93 13.15
N GLY A 36 3.16 -6.41 11.95
CA GLY A 36 2.37 -5.20 11.79
C GLY A 36 2.07 -4.83 10.35
N THR A 37 1.31 -3.77 10.21
CA THR A 37 0.91 -3.19 8.92
C THR A 37 1.93 -2.13 8.46
N GLN A 38 1.61 -1.42 7.39
CA GLN A 38 2.42 -0.30 6.85
C GLN A 38 2.82 0.76 7.91
N LEU A 39 2.12 0.80 9.05
CA LEU A 39 2.41 1.75 10.12
C LEU A 39 3.83 1.59 10.66
N ILE A 40 4.33 0.35 10.74
CA ILE A 40 5.69 0.05 11.21
C ILE A 40 6.76 0.62 10.27
N SER A 41 6.44 0.76 8.99
CA SER A 41 7.35 1.31 7.99
C SER A 41 7.60 2.81 8.17
N LYS A 42 6.76 3.52 8.94
CA LYS A 42 6.80 4.98 9.09
C LYS A 42 7.33 5.39 10.47
N GLY A 43 8.42 6.13 10.50
CA GLY A 43 8.84 6.90 11.67
C GLY A 43 9.61 6.14 12.77
N PHE A 44 9.65 4.82 12.77
CA PHE A 44 10.32 4.04 13.82
C PHE A 44 11.73 3.62 13.40
N HIS A 45 12.64 3.57 14.37
CA HIS A 45 13.99 3.09 14.20
C HIS A 45 14.16 1.73 14.87
N PHE A 46 14.64 0.74 14.13
CA PHE A 46 14.86 -0.62 14.62
C PHE A 46 16.35 -0.99 14.43
N PRO A 47 17.21 -0.72 15.41
CA PRO A 47 18.66 -0.83 15.27
C PRO A 47 19.15 -2.26 14.99
N ASN A 48 18.42 -3.27 15.46
CA ASN A 48 18.78 -4.68 15.32
C ASN A 48 17.92 -5.44 14.30
N LEU A 49 17.20 -4.73 13.43
CA LEU A 49 16.39 -5.35 12.39
C LEU A 49 17.30 -6.02 11.34
N ASN A 50 17.26 -7.34 11.28
CA ASN A 50 18.08 -8.16 10.38
C ASN A 50 17.26 -8.90 9.33
N CYS A 51 15.94 -9.00 9.54
CA CYS A 51 15.04 -9.68 8.62
C CYS A 51 13.71 -8.93 8.50
N ILE A 52 13.22 -8.76 7.28
CA ILE A 52 11.89 -8.23 7.00
C ILE A 52 11.18 -9.23 6.09
N VAL A 53 9.95 -9.58 6.43
CA VAL A 53 9.09 -10.41 5.57
C VAL A 53 7.86 -9.59 5.20
N VAL A 54 7.65 -9.37 3.92
CA VAL A 54 6.45 -8.73 3.37
C VAL A 54 5.53 -9.83 2.86
N ILE A 55 4.43 -10.03 3.58
CA ILE A 55 3.43 -11.04 3.25
C ILE A 55 2.46 -10.45 2.23
N ASP A 56 2.22 -11.19 1.15
CA ASP A 56 1.27 -10.85 0.09
C ASP A 56 1.47 -9.44 -0.51
N ILE A 57 2.58 -9.30 -1.23
CA ILE A 57 2.90 -8.06 -1.95
C ILE A 57 1.85 -7.73 -3.03
N ASP A 58 1.10 -8.71 -3.50
CA ASP A 58 0.13 -8.58 -4.59
C ASP A 58 -1.19 -7.97 -4.13
N LEU A 59 -1.55 -8.13 -2.86
CA LEU A 59 -2.79 -7.60 -2.27
C LEU A 59 -2.90 -6.09 -2.46
N SER A 60 -1.81 -5.40 -2.31
CA SER A 60 -1.74 -3.94 -2.47
C SER A 60 -1.85 -3.48 -3.93
N SER A 61 -1.72 -4.40 -4.90
CA SER A 61 -1.86 -4.12 -6.34
C SER A 61 -3.31 -4.19 -6.83
N ASN A 62 -4.19 -4.82 -6.07
CA ASN A 62 -5.58 -5.07 -6.45
C ASN A 62 -6.54 -3.92 -6.08
N GLY A 63 -6.02 -2.81 -5.60
CA GLY A 63 -6.83 -1.67 -5.18
C GLY A 63 -7.30 -0.81 -6.36
N HIS A 64 -8.43 -0.14 -6.16
CA HIS A 64 -8.96 0.88 -7.07
C HIS A 64 -8.19 2.21 -7.03
N ASP A 65 -7.11 2.30 -6.24
CA ASP A 65 -6.27 3.48 -6.17
C ASP A 65 -5.23 3.46 -7.30
N LEU A 66 -5.36 4.41 -8.20
CA LEU A 66 -4.43 4.59 -9.33
C LEU A 66 -2.97 4.81 -8.89
N ARG A 67 -2.74 5.15 -7.63
CA ARG A 67 -1.40 5.35 -7.06
C ARG A 67 -0.92 4.20 -6.20
N SER A 68 -1.63 3.08 -6.18
CA SER A 68 -1.26 1.91 -5.37
C SER A 68 0.15 1.42 -5.68
N ALA A 69 0.49 1.32 -6.96
CA ALA A 69 1.81 0.90 -7.41
C ALA A 69 2.94 1.84 -6.91
N GLU A 70 2.75 3.15 -7.01
CA GLU A 70 3.72 4.14 -6.49
C GLU A 70 3.84 4.09 -4.96
N LYS A 71 2.71 3.97 -4.27
CA LYS A 71 2.70 3.85 -2.79
C LYS A 71 3.43 2.60 -2.32
N ASN A 72 3.26 1.49 -3.04
CA ASN A 72 3.96 0.25 -2.76
C ASN A 72 5.46 0.39 -3.00
N LEU A 73 5.85 0.96 -4.13
CA LEU A 73 7.25 1.25 -4.41
C LEU A 73 7.88 2.09 -3.29
N GLN A 74 7.21 3.16 -2.87
CA GLN A 74 7.68 4.01 -1.77
C GLN A 74 7.82 3.23 -0.46
N LEU A 75 6.83 2.38 -0.14
CA LEU A 75 6.86 1.53 1.05
C LEU A 75 8.06 0.60 1.03
N TYR A 76 8.31 -0.07 -0.09
CA TYR A 76 9.42 -1.02 -0.20
C TYR A 76 10.77 -0.32 -0.13
N HIS A 77 10.91 0.86 -0.72
CA HIS A 77 12.11 1.69 -0.54
C HIS A 77 12.33 2.10 0.92
N GLN A 78 11.26 2.43 1.63
CA GLN A 78 11.35 2.72 3.05
C GLN A 78 11.80 1.51 3.86
N LEU A 79 11.32 0.31 3.54
CA LEU A 79 11.74 -0.93 4.18
C LEU A 79 13.20 -1.26 3.87
N LEU A 80 13.61 -1.14 2.60
CA LEU A 80 15.01 -1.30 2.18
C LEU A 80 15.94 -0.32 2.91
N GLY A 81 15.53 0.94 3.05
CA GLY A 81 16.29 1.96 3.76
C GLY A 81 16.37 1.77 5.29
N ARG A 82 15.55 0.87 5.87
CA ARG A 82 15.60 0.53 7.31
C ARG A 82 16.46 -0.70 7.57
N ALA A 83 16.50 -1.60 6.61
CA ALA A 83 17.33 -2.78 6.66
C ALA A 83 18.82 -2.38 6.56
N GLY A 84 19.64 -2.80 7.53
CA GLY A 84 21.10 -2.62 7.45
C GLY A 84 21.67 -1.25 7.86
N ARG A 85 20.90 -0.35 8.47
CA ARG A 85 21.39 0.97 8.90
C ARG A 85 22.53 0.96 9.91
N THR A 86 22.70 -0.12 10.63
CA THR A 86 23.75 -0.27 11.65
C THR A 86 25.04 -0.93 11.14
N GLY A 87 25.22 -0.99 9.81
CA GLY A 87 26.35 -1.69 9.19
C GLY A 87 26.18 -3.22 9.16
N LYS A 88 25.09 -3.77 9.69
CA LYS A 88 24.73 -5.17 9.57
C LYS A 88 23.88 -5.38 8.33
N SER A 89 24.16 -6.42 7.56
CA SER A 89 23.30 -6.80 6.43
C SER A 89 21.93 -7.26 6.93
N ALA A 90 20.86 -6.77 6.33
CA ALA A 90 19.52 -7.26 6.59
C ALA A 90 18.93 -7.83 5.29
N THR A 91 18.15 -8.90 5.44
CA THR A 91 17.50 -9.58 4.32
C THR A 91 16.02 -9.24 4.29
N ILE A 92 15.50 -8.96 3.10
CA ILE A 92 14.06 -8.72 2.89
C ILE A 92 13.52 -9.83 2.01
N TYR A 93 12.46 -10.48 2.49
CA TYR A 93 11.72 -11.50 1.76
C TYR A 93 10.38 -10.92 1.32
N PHE A 94 10.05 -11.08 0.04
CA PHE A 94 8.75 -10.71 -0.52
C PHE A 94 7.99 -11.99 -0.89
N GLN A 95 6.81 -12.17 -0.32
CA GLN A 95 5.90 -13.23 -0.71
C GLN A 95 4.97 -12.72 -1.81
N SER A 96 4.89 -13.43 -2.92
CA SER A 96 4.03 -13.11 -4.06
C SER A 96 3.45 -14.38 -4.67
N TYR A 97 2.23 -14.31 -5.13
CA TYR A 97 1.61 -15.33 -5.98
C TYR A 97 1.99 -15.16 -7.46
N ASN A 98 2.44 -13.95 -7.83
CA ASN A 98 2.86 -13.62 -9.19
C ASN A 98 4.34 -13.26 -9.23
N ILE A 99 5.20 -14.25 -9.33
CA ILE A 99 6.67 -14.10 -9.38
C ILE A 99 7.12 -13.25 -10.58
N ASN A 100 6.35 -13.23 -11.67
CA ASN A 100 6.65 -12.46 -12.87
C ASN A 100 6.20 -11.00 -12.78
N ASN A 101 5.80 -10.53 -11.60
CA ASN A 101 5.43 -9.14 -11.40
C ASN A 101 6.64 -8.22 -11.64
N ASN A 102 6.54 -7.37 -12.65
CA ASN A 102 7.61 -6.44 -13.03
C ASN A 102 8.03 -5.52 -11.88
N MET A 103 7.11 -5.16 -10.99
CA MET A 103 7.40 -4.32 -9.83
C MET A 103 8.39 -5.01 -8.87
N ILE A 104 8.19 -6.30 -8.60
CA ILE A 104 9.09 -7.08 -7.73
C ILE A 104 10.48 -7.15 -8.36
N SER A 105 10.56 -7.46 -9.65
CA SER A 105 11.80 -7.51 -10.40
C SER A 105 12.54 -6.16 -10.35
N ASP A 106 11.86 -5.06 -10.61
CA ASP A 106 12.47 -3.72 -10.63
C ASP A 106 12.94 -3.27 -9.22
N ILE A 107 12.21 -3.64 -8.16
CA ILE A 107 12.60 -3.38 -6.78
C ILE A 107 13.84 -4.20 -6.39
N THR A 108 13.85 -5.48 -6.69
CA THR A 108 14.95 -6.38 -6.33
C THR A 108 16.24 -6.05 -7.09
N ASN A 109 16.11 -5.61 -8.34
CA ASN A 109 17.21 -5.17 -9.17
C ASN A 109 17.70 -3.74 -8.86
N LYS A 110 17.15 -3.09 -7.83
CA LYS A 110 17.48 -1.72 -7.41
C LYS A 110 17.33 -0.69 -8.54
N ASN A 111 16.37 -0.90 -9.43
CA ASN A 111 16.08 0.01 -10.54
C ASN A 111 14.66 0.59 -10.45
N PRO A 112 14.38 1.47 -9.47
CA PRO A 112 13.07 2.06 -9.29
C PRO A 112 12.65 2.99 -10.42
N GLU A 113 13.61 3.59 -11.12
CA GLU A 113 13.34 4.49 -12.24
C GLU A 113 12.70 3.74 -13.39
N ASN A 114 13.19 2.54 -13.70
CA ASN A 114 12.62 1.69 -14.73
C ASN A 114 11.15 1.33 -14.46
N PHE A 115 10.80 1.10 -13.20
CA PHE A 115 9.41 0.89 -12.81
C PHE A 115 8.56 2.14 -13.07
N LEU A 116 9.02 3.32 -12.67
CA LEU A 116 8.28 4.58 -12.86
C LEU A 116 8.12 4.92 -14.34
N GLU A 117 9.12 4.67 -15.17
CA GLU A 117 9.04 4.86 -16.62
C GLU A 117 8.00 3.94 -17.27
N LYS A 118 7.96 2.67 -16.87
CA LYS A 118 6.95 1.72 -17.33
C LYS A 118 5.56 2.17 -16.90
N GLU A 119 5.40 2.57 -15.65
CA GLU A 119 4.13 3.03 -15.10
C GLU A 119 3.61 4.27 -15.84
N ILE A 120 4.47 5.28 -16.07
CA ILE A 120 4.06 6.50 -16.77
C ILE A 120 3.67 6.20 -18.24
N ARG A 121 4.35 5.25 -18.88
CA ARG A 121 4.01 4.81 -20.24
C ARG A 121 2.63 4.14 -20.27
N ILE A 122 2.34 3.24 -19.34
CA ILE A 122 1.03 2.59 -19.21
C ILE A 122 -0.07 3.64 -19.01
N ARG A 123 0.16 4.60 -18.13
CA ARG A 123 -0.79 5.70 -17.88
C ARG A 123 -1.05 6.54 -19.12
N LYS A 124 -0.03 6.84 -19.89
CA LYS A 124 -0.16 7.58 -21.14
C LYS A 124 -1.01 6.84 -22.16
N ILE A 125 -0.74 5.55 -22.36
CA ILE A 125 -1.49 4.70 -23.31
C ILE A 125 -2.97 4.61 -22.91
N ASN A 126 -3.25 4.49 -21.62
CA ASN A 126 -4.60 4.31 -21.09
C ASN A 126 -5.32 5.64 -20.74
N ASN A 127 -4.71 6.78 -21.07
CA ASN A 127 -5.25 8.10 -20.72
C ASN A 127 -5.58 8.22 -19.22
N LEU A 128 -4.64 7.81 -18.35
CA LEU A 128 -4.75 7.92 -16.91
C LEU A 128 -4.00 9.17 -16.39
N PRO A 129 -4.26 9.64 -15.19
CA PRO A 129 -3.47 10.70 -14.59
C PRO A 129 -1.95 10.40 -14.58
N PRO A 130 -1.09 11.37 -14.93
CA PRO A 130 -1.31 12.81 -15.04
C PRO A 130 -1.77 13.29 -16.43
N PHE A 131 -1.94 12.41 -17.41
CA PHE A 131 -2.30 12.76 -18.80
C PHE A 131 -3.76 13.18 -18.96
N GLN A 132 -4.63 12.70 -18.06
CA GLN A 132 -6.01 13.16 -17.89
C GLN A 132 -6.31 13.44 -16.42
N ARG A 133 -7.37 14.22 -16.18
CA ARG A 133 -7.87 14.47 -14.83
C ARG A 133 -9.08 13.59 -14.56
N PHE A 134 -9.09 12.94 -13.40
CA PHE A 134 -10.21 12.16 -12.92
C PHE A 134 -10.88 12.85 -11.74
N ILE A 135 -12.19 12.77 -11.71
CA ILE A 135 -13.02 13.21 -10.59
C ILE A 135 -13.77 11.98 -10.10
N TYR A 136 -13.60 11.67 -8.82
CA TYR A 136 -14.35 10.62 -8.15
C TYR A 136 -15.58 11.25 -7.48
N LEU A 137 -16.75 10.71 -7.81
CA LEU A 137 -17.99 11.05 -7.14
C LEU A 137 -18.40 9.86 -6.28
N ILE A 138 -18.39 10.04 -4.96
CA ILE A 138 -18.73 8.99 -4.00
C ILE A 138 -20.14 9.26 -3.52
N LEU A 139 -21.03 8.30 -3.79
CA LEU A 139 -22.38 8.31 -3.25
C LEU A 139 -22.44 7.35 -2.07
N THR A 140 -23.06 7.78 -0.99
CA THR A 140 -23.24 6.97 0.23
C THR A 140 -24.70 6.85 0.57
N GLY A 141 -25.09 5.73 1.13
CA GLY A 141 -26.47 5.48 1.55
C GLY A 141 -26.62 4.14 2.29
N ASN A 142 -27.72 4.01 3.04
CA ASN A 142 -27.99 2.84 3.87
C ASN A 142 -28.64 1.68 3.12
N ASN A 143 -29.01 1.85 1.85
CA ASN A 143 -29.65 0.85 1.03
C ASN A 143 -28.94 0.74 -0.31
N GLU A 144 -28.22 -0.35 -0.50
CA GLU A 144 -27.37 -0.58 -1.68
C GLU A 144 -28.17 -0.58 -2.98
N ASN A 145 -29.30 -1.25 -3.04
CA ASN A 145 -30.13 -1.31 -4.24
C ASN A 145 -30.70 0.06 -4.64
N LYS A 146 -31.05 0.89 -3.67
CA LYS A 146 -31.51 2.25 -3.92
C LYS A 146 -30.35 3.13 -4.36
N LEU A 147 -29.20 2.98 -3.72
CA LEU A 147 -28.00 3.72 -4.04
C LEU A 147 -27.53 3.47 -5.47
N GLU A 148 -27.50 2.21 -5.90
CA GLU A 148 -27.14 1.82 -7.27
C GLU A 148 -28.07 2.44 -8.30
N LYS A 149 -29.38 2.37 -8.08
CA LYS A 149 -30.38 3.01 -8.96
C LYS A 149 -30.19 4.51 -9.07
N GLU A 150 -29.94 5.19 -7.97
CA GLU A 150 -29.69 6.64 -7.98
C GLU A 150 -28.34 6.99 -8.65
N ALA A 151 -27.32 6.17 -8.45
CA ALA A 151 -26.02 6.33 -9.11
C ALA A 151 -26.15 6.20 -10.65
N LEU A 152 -26.94 5.23 -11.12
CA LEU A 152 -27.22 5.07 -12.55
C LEU A 152 -27.98 6.26 -13.13
N LYS A 153 -29.01 6.76 -12.44
CA LYS A 153 -29.74 7.97 -12.85
C LYS A 153 -28.80 9.18 -12.94
N PHE A 154 -27.94 9.32 -11.93
CA PHE A 154 -26.98 10.42 -11.88
C PHE A 154 -25.95 10.33 -13.00
N LYS A 155 -25.47 9.13 -13.32
CA LYS A 155 -24.60 8.89 -14.48
C LYS A 155 -25.28 9.37 -15.78
N LEU A 156 -26.52 8.94 -16.03
CA LEU A 156 -27.28 9.35 -17.23
C LEU A 156 -27.48 10.87 -17.30
N PHE A 157 -27.78 11.48 -16.15
CA PHE A 157 -27.89 12.95 -16.08
C PHE A 157 -26.57 13.65 -16.46
N LEU A 158 -25.45 13.17 -15.92
CA LEU A 158 -24.13 13.73 -16.22
C LEU A 158 -23.73 13.53 -17.68
N GLN A 159 -24.01 12.37 -18.27
CA GLN A 159 -23.72 12.09 -19.68
C GLN A 159 -24.37 13.11 -20.64
N ASN A 160 -25.53 13.62 -20.26
CA ASN A 160 -26.26 14.63 -21.05
C ASN A 160 -25.76 16.06 -20.81
N LYS A 161 -24.95 16.30 -19.77
CA LYS A 161 -24.52 17.65 -19.35
C LYS A 161 -23.03 17.90 -19.52
N ILE A 162 -22.22 16.86 -19.52
CA ILE A 162 -20.78 16.98 -19.52
C ILE A 162 -20.19 16.31 -20.76
N ASN A 163 -19.35 17.06 -21.46
CA ASN A 163 -18.57 16.50 -22.56
C ASN A 163 -17.32 15.80 -22.00
N GLY A 164 -17.50 14.59 -21.51
CA GLY A 164 -16.43 13.80 -20.91
C GLY A 164 -16.80 12.33 -20.79
N LYS A 165 -15.82 11.47 -20.57
CA LYS A 165 -16.03 10.04 -20.35
C LYS A 165 -16.45 9.80 -18.90
N ILE A 166 -17.62 9.21 -18.71
CA ILE A 166 -18.14 8.85 -17.38
C ILE A 166 -18.07 7.35 -17.20
N LEU A 167 -17.28 6.93 -16.21
CA LEU A 167 -17.08 5.55 -15.83
C LEU A 167 -17.97 5.16 -14.63
N GLY A 168 -18.19 3.89 -14.42
CA GLY A 168 -19.01 3.40 -13.30
C GLY A 168 -20.51 3.43 -13.61
N PRO A 169 -21.40 3.34 -12.59
CA PRO A 169 -21.03 3.18 -11.17
C PRO A 169 -20.36 1.83 -10.90
N VAL A 170 -19.54 1.80 -9.86
CA VAL A 170 -18.92 0.59 -9.30
C VAL A 170 -18.95 0.70 -7.78
N SER A 171 -19.03 -0.42 -7.10
CA SER A 171 -18.93 -0.44 -5.63
C SER A 171 -17.61 0.17 -5.19
N ALA A 172 -17.65 1.05 -4.19
CA ALA A 172 -16.43 1.58 -3.59
C ALA A 172 -15.69 0.48 -2.82
N PRO A 173 -14.37 0.44 -2.86
CA PRO A 173 -13.62 -0.44 -1.96
C PRO A 173 -13.86 -0.02 -0.52
N ILE A 174 -14.18 -0.99 0.32
CA ILE A 174 -14.37 -0.82 1.76
C ILE A 174 -13.00 -0.79 2.45
#